data_41d9c8ca1ce4e21dcf1ab1dd38865990
#
_entry.id   41d9c8ca1ce4e21dcf1ab1dd38865990
#
_cell.length_a   1.000
_cell.length_b   1.000
_cell.length_c   1.000
_cell.angle_alpha   90.00
_cell.angle_beta   90.00
_cell.angle_gamma   90.00
#
_symmetry.space_group_name_H-M   'P 1'
#
loop_
_entity.id
_entity.type
_entity.pdbx_description
1 polymer ?
#
loop_
_entity_poly.entity_id
_entity_poly.type
_entity_poly.pdbx_seq_one_letter_code
_entity_poly.pdbx_strand_id
1 'polypeptide(L)'
;MRRRVVVTGVGLISPLGVGTRANWDALCEGRSGIATITRFDAAQFSARIAGEVKDFDPLQFIDKKDVKKMDVFIQFAIAASQFAMDEARLTITPDLSPRAGVFIASGIGGFATIEREHKALIEGGPRRISPFFIPAAIINLAAGQVSIRFGAKGPNSATCTACSASAHAIGDSAELIRRGAADVMIAGGSESAITPMGVGGFAAMRALSTRNEEPEKASRPFDRDRDGFVMGEGAGVLILEELEFARRRGASIYAELVGYGMSADAFHITAPSEDGDGAVRVMNAALANAGVEPADIDYINAHGTSTPYNDKLETLAIKKCFGDHAGRVAISSTKSMTGHLLGAAGGLEAGITVLAITHGVIPPTINLDNPDPECDLDYVPHRKREKPVTCALSNSFGFGGTNAALLFKRYDE
;
A
#
# COMPACT_ATOMS: atom_id res chain seq x y z
N MET A 1 -27.71 9.04 -11.32
CA MET A 1 -26.41 9.56 -10.85
C MET A 1 -25.52 8.38 -10.48
N ARG A 2 -24.21 8.47 -10.73
CA ARG A 2 -23.22 7.49 -10.28
C ARG A 2 -23.15 7.52 -8.75
N ARG A 3 -23.17 6.37 -8.07
CA ARG A 3 -23.01 6.29 -6.61
C ARG A 3 -21.64 6.84 -6.21
N ARG A 4 -21.60 7.65 -5.17
CA ARG A 4 -20.38 8.21 -4.61
C ARG A 4 -19.79 7.25 -3.58
N VAL A 5 -18.45 7.21 -3.48
CA VAL A 5 -17.73 6.28 -2.60
C VAL A 5 -16.88 7.09 -1.63
N VAL A 6 -17.08 6.85 -0.35
CA VAL A 6 -16.37 7.56 0.72
C VAL A 6 -15.55 6.61 1.58
N VAL A 7 -14.49 7.12 2.17
CA VAL A 7 -13.65 6.43 3.14
C VAL A 7 -14.11 6.79 4.54
N THR A 8 -14.46 5.79 5.34
CA THR A 8 -14.96 5.98 6.71
C THR A 8 -14.08 5.36 7.78
N GLY A 9 -13.07 4.57 7.38
CA GLY A 9 -12.10 3.99 8.30
C GLY A 9 -10.79 3.68 7.61
N VAL A 10 -9.69 3.79 8.35
CA VAL A 10 -8.31 3.54 7.90
C VAL A 10 -7.61 2.64 8.92
N GLY A 11 -7.02 1.54 8.48
CA GLY A 11 -6.24 0.63 9.31
C GLY A 11 -4.85 0.42 8.74
N LEU A 12 -3.81 0.81 9.49
CA LEU A 12 -2.42 0.77 9.04
C LEU A 12 -1.55 -0.07 9.96
N ILE A 13 -0.70 -0.89 9.36
CA ILE A 13 0.40 -1.61 10.00
C ILE A 13 1.62 -1.47 9.10
N SER A 14 2.72 -0.98 9.63
CA SER A 14 3.97 -0.84 8.88
C SER A 14 5.18 -0.92 9.82
N PRO A 15 6.41 -0.84 9.33
CA PRO A 15 7.61 -0.75 10.16
C PRO A 15 7.61 0.44 11.15
N LEU A 16 6.72 1.41 10.94
CA LEU A 16 6.56 2.56 11.83
C LEU A 16 5.68 2.28 13.05
N GLY A 17 4.89 1.18 13.01
CA GLY A 17 4.08 0.76 14.14
C GLY A 17 2.83 -0.03 13.75
N VAL A 18 2.14 -0.51 14.77
CA VAL A 18 0.89 -1.25 14.69
C VAL A 18 -0.28 -0.31 15.05
N GLY A 19 -1.17 -0.05 14.09
CA GLY A 19 -2.31 0.86 14.23
C GLY A 19 -2.13 2.20 13.52
N THR A 20 -3.24 2.80 13.10
CA THR A 20 -3.29 4.02 12.26
C THR A 20 -2.59 5.20 12.91
N ARG A 21 -2.88 5.46 14.20
CA ARG A 21 -2.31 6.61 14.92
C ARG A 21 -0.79 6.50 15.05
N ALA A 22 -0.26 5.33 15.44
CA ALA A 22 1.18 5.12 15.60
C ALA A 22 1.93 5.36 14.28
N ASN A 23 1.38 4.90 13.17
CA ASN A 23 1.91 5.14 11.84
C ASN A 23 1.88 6.63 11.48
N TRP A 24 0.74 7.30 11.70
CA TRP A 24 0.59 8.71 11.35
C TRP A 24 1.53 9.62 12.14
N ASP A 25 1.64 9.41 13.45
CA ASP A 25 2.54 10.19 14.30
C ASP A 25 3.99 10.02 13.85
N ALA A 26 4.43 8.76 13.58
CA ALA A 26 5.78 8.47 13.10
C ALA A 26 6.08 9.08 11.72
N LEU A 27 5.11 9.04 10.80
CA LEU A 27 5.23 9.67 9.47
C LEU A 27 5.39 11.19 9.59
N CYS A 28 4.59 11.83 10.44
CA CYS A 28 4.68 13.27 10.69
C CYS A 28 6.00 13.69 11.34
N GLU A 29 6.60 12.82 12.14
CA GLU A 29 7.92 13.03 12.77
C GLU A 29 9.09 12.75 11.82
N GLY A 30 8.83 12.14 10.65
CA GLY A 30 9.90 11.75 9.73
C GLY A 30 10.75 10.58 10.25
N ARG A 31 10.17 9.66 11.04
CA ARG A 31 10.89 8.49 11.58
C ARG A 31 11.10 7.44 10.50
N SER A 32 12.29 6.83 10.47
CA SER A 32 12.54 5.64 9.66
C SER A 32 12.19 4.36 10.43
N GLY A 33 11.47 3.44 9.76
CA GLY A 33 11.23 2.09 10.26
C GLY A 33 12.22 1.05 9.71
N ILE A 34 13.23 1.49 8.98
CA ILE A 34 14.21 0.60 8.33
C ILE A 34 15.35 0.30 9.30
N ALA A 35 15.71 -0.98 9.41
CA ALA A 35 16.76 -1.46 10.27
C ALA A 35 17.44 -2.70 9.67
N THR A 36 18.49 -3.19 10.32
CA THR A 36 19.07 -4.51 10.00
C THR A 36 18.03 -5.61 10.20
N ILE A 37 17.97 -6.54 9.25
CA ILE A 37 17.07 -7.71 9.30
C ILE A 37 17.34 -8.54 10.55
N THR A 38 16.28 -8.88 11.29
CA THR A 38 16.36 -9.69 12.52
C THR A 38 15.68 -11.04 12.42
N ARG A 39 14.84 -11.28 11.42
CA ARG A 39 14.06 -12.52 11.27
C ARG A 39 14.89 -13.74 10.85
N PHE A 40 16.03 -13.49 10.22
CA PHE A 40 16.97 -14.54 9.81
C PHE A 40 18.39 -13.98 9.73
N ASP A 41 19.39 -14.87 9.67
CA ASP A 41 20.78 -14.46 9.48
C ASP A 41 21.00 -13.98 8.03
N ALA A 42 21.11 -12.66 7.87
CA ALA A 42 21.32 -12.01 6.59
C ALA A 42 22.80 -11.75 6.26
N ALA A 43 23.77 -12.25 7.02
CA ALA A 43 25.19 -11.92 6.88
C ALA A 43 25.77 -12.21 5.48
N GLN A 44 25.24 -13.22 4.78
CA GLN A 44 25.66 -13.59 3.43
C GLN A 44 24.92 -12.87 2.31
N PHE A 45 23.92 -12.05 2.64
CA PHE A 45 23.11 -11.31 1.64
C PHE A 45 23.76 -9.95 1.33
N SER A 46 23.66 -9.52 0.08
CA SER A 46 24.10 -8.19 -0.33
C SER A 46 23.26 -7.07 0.30
N ALA A 47 21.95 -7.31 0.46
CA ALA A 47 21.04 -6.45 1.21
C ALA A 47 20.73 -7.10 2.56
N ARG A 48 21.05 -6.41 3.67
CA ARG A 48 20.89 -6.90 5.05
C ARG A 48 19.92 -6.05 5.87
N ILE A 49 19.17 -5.19 5.20
CA ILE A 49 18.26 -4.20 5.78
C ILE A 49 16.83 -4.38 5.25
N ALA A 50 15.86 -4.10 6.10
CA ALA A 50 14.44 -4.13 5.75
C ALA A 50 13.62 -3.30 6.74
N GLY A 51 12.39 -2.96 6.35
CA GLY A 51 11.37 -2.45 7.24
C GLY A 51 10.53 -3.60 7.81
N GLU A 52 10.93 -4.16 8.93
CA GLU A 52 10.19 -5.20 9.65
C GLU A 52 9.13 -4.57 10.57
N VAL A 53 7.93 -5.14 10.60
CA VAL A 53 6.92 -4.78 11.62
C VAL A 53 7.37 -5.33 12.98
N LYS A 54 7.55 -4.41 13.93
CA LYS A 54 7.95 -4.73 15.32
C LYS A 54 6.73 -4.75 16.24
N ASP A 55 6.84 -5.47 17.34
CA ASP A 55 5.85 -5.49 18.44
C ASP A 55 4.43 -5.91 18.02
N PHE A 56 4.29 -6.66 16.92
CA PHE A 56 3.01 -7.21 16.51
C PHE A 56 2.67 -8.48 17.28
N ASP A 57 1.64 -8.40 18.10
CA ASP A 57 1.08 -9.56 18.79
C ASP A 57 -0.22 -10.02 18.12
N PRO A 58 -0.21 -11.11 17.34
CA PRO A 58 -1.40 -11.60 16.67
C PRO A 58 -2.52 -12.04 17.63
N LEU A 59 -2.20 -12.34 18.90
CA LEU A 59 -3.19 -12.80 19.88
C LEU A 59 -4.17 -11.70 20.29
N GLN A 60 -3.87 -10.43 20.02
CA GLN A 60 -4.79 -9.33 20.19
C GLN A 60 -5.95 -9.37 19.18
N PHE A 61 -5.76 -10.05 18.06
CA PHE A 61 -6.69 -10.05 16.92
C PHE A 61 -7.21 -11.44 16.56
N ILE A 62 -6.47 -12.49 16.87
CA ILE A 62 -6.70 -13.86 16.35
C ILE A 62 -6.58 -14.86 17.49
N ASP A 63 -7.52 -15.80 17.57
CA ASP A 63 -7.45 -16.89 18.55
C ASP A 63 -6.17 -17.70 18.40
N LYS A 64 -5.52 -18.03 19.50
CA LYS A 64 -4.24 -18.80 19.53
C LYS A 64 -4.25 -20.07 18.67
N LYS A 65 -5.40 -20.78 18.61
CA LYS A 65 -5.57 -21.99 17.80
C LYS A 65 -5.53 -21.72 16.29
N ASP A 66 -5.85 -20.49 15.87
CA ASP A 66 -5.97 -20.10 14.45
C ASP A 66 -4.72 -19.38 13.93
N VAL A 67 -3.91 -18.76 14.79
CA VAL A 67 -2.64 -18.12 14.41
C VAL A 67 -1.75 -19.08 13.59
N LYS A 68 -1.65 -20.35 13.99
CA LYS A 68 -0.82 -21.35 13.31
C LYS A 68 -1.32 -21.77 11.92
N LYS A 69 -2.54 -21.41 11.57
CA LYS A 69 -3.20 -21.76 10.29
C LYS A 69 -3.06 -20.65 9.24
N MET A 70 -2.38 -19.55 9.57
CA MET A 70 -2.29 -18.35 8.75
C MET A 70 -0.83 -17.89 8.68
N ASP A 71 -0.40 -17.52 7.48
CA ASP A 71 0.85 -16.78 7.31
C ASP A 71 0.70 -15.35 7.87
N VAL A 72 1.83 -14.70 8.13
CA VAL A 72 1.88 -13.36 8.76
C VAL A 72 1.13 -12.30 7.93
N PHE A 73 1.18 -12.38 6.59
CA PHE A 73 0.43 -11.42 5.76
C PHE A 73 -1.08 -11.48 6.01
N ILE A 74 -1.65 -12.67 6.28
CA ILE A 74 -3.06 -12.82 6.65
C ILE A 74 -3.33 -12.22 8.03
N GLN A 75 -2.40 -12.41 8.97
CA GLN A 75 -2.52 -11.86 10.32
C GLN A 75 -2.52 -10.32 10.28
N PHE A 76 -1.63 -9.72 9.47
CA PHE A 76 -1.62 -8.26 9.23
C PHE A 76 -2.92 -7.78 8.59
N ALA A 77 -3.45 -8.52 7.59
CA ALA A 77 -4.72 -8.17 6.95
C ALA A 77 -5.89 -8.12 7.95
N ILE A 78 -5.98 -9.12 8.83
CA ILE A 78 -7.02 -9.18 9.88
C ILE A 78 -6.89 -8.01 10.84
N ALA A 79 -5.68 -7.73 11.34
CA ALA A 79 -5.43 -6.68 12.30
C ALA A 79 -5.68 -5.29 11.70
N ALA A 80 -5.19 -5.02 10.48
CA ALA A 80 -5.46 -3.75 9.80
C ALA A 80 -6.96 -3.56 9.50
N SER A 81 -7.65 -4.65 9.09
CA SER A 81 -9.12 -4.59 8.91
C SER A 81 -9.85 -4.31 10.22
N GLN A 82 -9.38 -4.86 11.35
CA GLN A 82 -9.95 -4.55 12.66
C GLN A 82 -9.82 -3.05 12.98
N PHE A 83 -8.61 -2.48 12.82
CA PHE A 83 -8.41 -1.04 13.03
C PHE A 83 -9.32 -0.19 12.15
N ALA A 84 -9.43 -0.54 10.86
CA ALA A 84 -10.28 0.20 9.92
C ALA A 84 -11.77 0.10 10.29
N MET A 85 -12.26 -1.09 10.70
CA MET A 85 -13.63 -1.31 11.15
C MET A 85 -13.96 -0.55 12.44
N ASP A 86 -13.02 -0.54 13.39
CA ASP A 86 -13.17 0.18 14.68
C ASP A 86 -13.23 1.70 14.44
N GLU A 87 -12.36 2.24 13.58
CA GLU A 87 -12.42 3.66 13.21
C GLU A 87 -13.71 4.03 12.49
N ALA A 88 -14.16 3.18 11.55
CA ALA A 88 -15.44 3.36 10.87
C ALA A 88 -16.65 3.24 11.81
N ARG A 89 -16.46 2.68 13.02
CA ARG A 89 -17.56 2.29 13.92
C ARG A 89 -18.63 1.49 13.19
N LEU A 90 -18.17 0.54 12.35
CA LEU A 90 -19.04 -0.25 11.49
C LEU A 90 -19.18 -1.66 12.04
N THR A 91 -20.42 -2.10 12.18
CA THR A 91 -20.76 -3.50 12.46
C THR A 91 -21.54 -4.08 11.29
N ILE A 92 -21.07 -5.20 10.76
CA ILE A 92 -21.76 -5.90 9.67
C ILE A 92 -22.90 -6.74 10.27
N THR A 93 -24.13 -6.21 10.16
CA THR A 93 -25.34 -6.89 10.60
C THR A 93 -25.73 -7.99 9.58
N PRO A 94 -26.64 -8.95 9.95
CA PRO A 94 -27.14 -9.95 9.01
C PRO A 94 -27.72 -9.35 7.73
N ASP A 95 -28.41 -8.22 7.80
CA ASP A 95 -29.00 -7.54 6.64
C ASP A 95 -27.93 -6.85 5.75
N LEU A 96 -26.87 -6.32 6.36
CA LEU A 96 -25.76 -5.71 5.64
C LEU A 96 -24.80 -6.75 5.05
N SER A 97 -24.71 -7.94 5.67
CA SER A 97 -23.74 -8.99 5.35
C SER A 97 -23.64 -9.31 3.83
N PRO A 98 -24.76 -9.51 3.08
CA PRO A 98 -24.68 -9.75 1.64
C PRO A 98 -24.24 -8.53 0.81
N ARG A 99 -24.24 -7.34 1.40
CA ARG A 99 -23.90 -6.05 0.77
C ARG A 99 -22.52 -5.54 1.21
N ALA A 100 -21.86 -6.25 2.12
CA ALA A 100 -20.50 -5.96 2.60
C ALA A 100 -19.52 -6.94 1.97
N GLY A 101 -18.54 -6.43 1.20
CA GLY A 101 -17.52 -7.24 0.52
C GLY A 101 -16.13 -7.02 1.07
N VAL A 102 -15.17 -7.84 0.60
CA VAL A 102 -13.76 -7.80 1.01
C VAL A 102 -12.86 -7.99 -0.21
N PHE A 103 -11.97 -7.02 -0.46
CA PHE A 103 -10.88 -7.12 -1.44
C PHE A 103 -9.56 -6.80 -0.76
N ILE A 104 -8.79 -7.82 -0.40
CA ILE A 104 -7.46 -7.70 0.21
C ILE A 104 -6.43 -8.32 -0.70
N ALA A 105 -5.52 -7.50 -1.19
CA ALA A 105 -4.47 -7.86 -2.12
C ALA A 105 -3.19 -8.33 -1.40
N SER A 106 -2.36 -9.05 -2.12
CA SER A 106 -0.94 -9.28 -1.78
C SER A 106 -0.17 -9.50 -3.08
N GLY A 107 1.10 -9.13 -3.10
CA GLY A 107 1.95 -9.36 -4.27
C GLY A 107 2.51 -10.77 -4.33
N ILE A 108 2.83 -11.36 -3.17
CA ILE A 108 3.53 -12.65 -3.08
C ILE A 108 2.74 -13.67 -2.22
N GLY A 109 2.00 -13.18 -1.21
CA GLY A 109 1.26 -14.05 -0.29
C GLY A 109 2.14 -14.70 0.77
N GLY A 110 1.82 -15.94 1.19
CA GLY A 110 2.44 -16.64 2.29
C GLY A 110 3.82 -17.19 1.99
N PHE A 111 4.77 -16.35 1.65
CA PHE A 111 6.11 -16.77 1.21
C PHE A 111 6.92 -17.46 2.32
N ALA A 112 6.84 -16.95 3.55
CA ALA A 112 7.46 -17.59 4.71
C ALA A 112 6.90 -19.01 4.95
N THR A 113 5.60 -19.19 4.75
CA THR A 113 4.95 -20.50 4.84
C THR A 113 5.44 -21.43 3.73
N ILE A 114 5.58 -20.96 2.49
CA ILE A 114 6.10 -21.76 1.37
C ILE A 114 7.51 -22.24 1.66
N GLU A 115 8.41 -21.38 2.12
CA GLU A 115 9.78 -21.76 2.49
C GLU A 115 9.80 -22.81 3.60
N ARG A 116 9.04 -22.61 4.65
CA ARG A 116 8.95 -23.54 5.80
C ARG A 116 8.43 -24.91 5.38
N GLU A 117 7.38 -24.97 4.61
CA GLU A 117 6.78 -26.24 4.19
C GLU A 117 7.63 -26.96 3.14
N HIS A 118 8.34 -26.21 2.27
CA HIS A 118 9.33 -26.78 1.36
C HIS A 118 10.49 -27.43 2.15
N LYS A 119 11.02 -26.76 3.17
CA LYS A 119 12.03 -27.33 4.06
C LYS A 119 11.53 -28.59 4.73
N ALA A 120 10.32 -28.59 5.28
CA ALA A 120 9.70 -29.76 5.91
C ALA A 120 9.54 -30.93 4.92
N LEU A 121 9.21 -30.68 3.66
CA LEU A 121 9.14 -31.67 2.60
C LEU A 121 10.51 -32.31 2.33
N ILE A 122 11.55 -31.51 2.18
CA ILE A 122 12.90 -32.00 1.85
C ILE A 122 13.49 -32.82 3.03
N GLU A 123 13.33 -32.35 4.27
CA GLU A 123 13.90 -32.97 5.44
C GLU A 123 13.13 -34.24 5.93
N GLY A 124 11.82 -34.28 5.70
CA GLY A 124 10.97 -35.31 6.33
C GLY A 124 9.92 -35.97 5.41
N GLY A 125 9.91 -35.59 4.11
CA GLY A 125 9.00 -36.13 3.12
C GLY A 125 7.56 -35.56 3.20
N PRO A 126 6.66 -36.01 2.30
CA PRO A 126 5.35 -35.36 2.09
C PRO A 126 4.41 -35.43 3.31
N ARG A 127 4.64 -36.36 4.23
CA ARG A 127 3.83 -36.48 5.47
C ARG A 127 4.11 -35.37 6.49
N ARG A 128 5.17 -34.59 6.29
CA ARG A 128 5.54 -33.46 7.16
C ARG A 128 4.90 -32.15 6.74
N ILE A 129 4.34 -32.07 5.54
CA ILE A 129 3.64 -30.86 5.06
C ILE A 129 2.39 -30.65 5.93
N SER A 130 2.20 -29.41 6.37
CA SER A 130 1.04 -28.99 7.15
C SER A 130 -0.27 -29.12 6.33
N PRO A 131 -1.36 -29.62 6.89
CA PRO A 131 -2.68 -29.58 6.23
C PRO A 131 -3.18 -28.15 6.02
N PHE A 132 -2.60 -27.17 6.69
CA PHE A 132 -2.92 -25.74 6.54
C PHE A 132 -2.01 -25.03 5.55
N PHE A 133 -1.06 -25.73 4.89
CA PHE A 133 -0.09 -25.12 3.97
C PHE A 133 -0.79 -24.25 2.91
N ILE A 134 -1.67 -24.85 2.13
CA ILE A 134 -2.34 -24.12 1.04
C ILE A 134 -3.21 -22.97 1.57
N PRO A 135 -4.10 -23.18 2.58
CA PRO A 135 -4.89 -22.07 3.14
C PRO A 135 -4.06 -20.96 3.76
N ALA A 136 -2.86 -21.24 4.26
CA ALA A 136 -1.98 -20.21 4.83
C ALA A 136 -1.21 -19.43 3.75
N ALA A 137 -0.96 -20.03 2.57
CA ALA A 137 -0.05 -19.46 1.59
C ALA A 137 -0.74 -18.68 0.46
N ILE A 138 -1.93 -19.10 0.01
CA ILE A 138 -2.57 -18.48 -1.16
C ILE A 138 -3.15 -17.10 -0.85
N ILE A 139 -2.95 -16.17 -1.79
CA ILE A 139 -3.18 -14.75 -1.63
C ILE A 139 -4.62 -14.42 -1.19
N ASN A 140 -5.63 -15.06 -1.82
CA ASN A 140 -7.03 -14.76 -1.55
C ASN A 140 -7.50 -15.11 -0.13
N LEU A 141 -6.70 -15.87 0.63
CA LEU A 141 -7.06 -16.22 2.00
C LEU A 141 -6.96 -15.05 2.98
N ALA A 142 -6.22 -13.99 2.67
CA ALA A 142 -6.31 -12.75 3.42
C ALA A 142 -7.74 -12.18 3.36
N ALA A 143 -8.30 -12.02 2.15
CA ALA A 143 -9.68 -11.59 1.97
C ALA A 143 -10.69 -12.61 2.55
N GLY A 144 -10.43 -13.91 2.38
CA GLY A 144 -11.28 -14.97 2.92
C GLY A 144 -11.37 -14.95 4.44
N GLN A 145 -10.24 -14.82 5.15
CA GLN A 145 -10.21 -14.77 6.62
C GLN A 145 -10.84 -13.48 7.17
N VAL A 146 -10.62 -12.34 6.52
CA VAL A 146 -11.29 -11.08 6.87
C VAL A 146 -12.80 -11.21 6.68
N SER A 147 -13.26 -11.78 5.56
CA SER A 147 -14.68 -12.06 5.30
C SER A 147 -15.31 -12.92 6.39
N ILE A 148 -14.68 -14.03 6.76
CA ILE A 148 -15.15 -14.94 7.82
C ILE A 148 -15.23 -14.20 9.17
N ARG A 149 -14.19 -13.43 9.51
CA ARG A 149 -14.13 -12.73 10.80
C ARG A 149 -15.23 -11.70 10.98
N PHE A 150 -15.51 -10.91 9.93
CA PHE A 150 -16.50 -9.83 10.01
C PHE A 150 -17.90 -10.22 9.49
N GLY A 151 -18.07 -11.43 9.00
CA GLY A 151 -19.34 -11.88 8.45
C GLY A 151 -19.72 -11.19 7.14
N ALA A 152 -18.74 -10.72 6.36
CA ALA A 152 -18.97 -10.05 5.09
C ALA A 152 -19.22 -11.08 3.98
N LYS A 153 -20.43 -11.20 3.45
CA LYS A 153 -20.87 -12.19 2.46
C LYS A 153 -21.07 -11.61 1.05
N GLY A 154 -20.73 -10.35 0.86
CA GLY A 154 -20.75 -9.69 -0.43
C GLY A 154 -19.56 -10.13 -1.33
N PRO A 155 -19.21 -9.35 -2.35
CA PRO A 155 -18.09 -9.67 -3.24
C PRO A 155 -16.80 -9.91 -2.45
N ASN A 156 -16.08 -11.01 -2.76
CA ASN A 156 -14.83 -11.36 -2.11
C ASN A 156 -13.79 -11.71 -3.18
N SER A 157 -12.63 -11.03 -3.16
CA SER A 157 -11.55 -11.26 -4.11
C SER A 157 -10.21 -10.78 -3.59
N ALA A 158 -9.14 -11.07 -4.34
CA ALA A 158 -7.80 -10.56 -4.11
C ALA A 158 -7.16 -10.25 -5.45
N THR A 159 -6.54 -9.08 -5.57
CA THR A 159 -5.71 -8.72 -6.70
C THR A 159 -4.25 -9.10 -6.44
N CYS A 160 -3.56 -9.58 -7.47
CA CYS A 160 -2.14 -9.90 -7.43
C CYS A 160 -1.47 -9.22 -8.65
N THR A 161 -1.17 -7.93 -8.50
CA THR A 161 -0.59 -7.07 -9.54
C THR A 161 0.68 -6.38 -9.05
N ALA A 162 1.56 -7.19 -8.44
CA ALA A 162 2.82 -6.75 -7.85
C ALA A 162 2.63 -5.53 -6.91
N CYS A 163 3.44 -4.48 -7.08
CA CYS A 163 3.43 -3.30 -6.21
C CYS A 163 2.14 -2.46 -6.30
N SER A 164 1.29 -2.67 -7.32
CA SER A 164 0.02 -1.97 -7.48
C SER A 164 -1.18 -2.75 -6.94
N ALA A 165 -0.96 -3.94 -6.36
CA ALA A 165 -2.02 -4.87 -6.03
C ALA A 165 -3.10 -4.27 -5.12
N SER A 166 -2.72 -3.63 -4.01
CA SER A 166 -3.68 -3.04 -3.08
C SER A 166 -4.34 -1.76 -3.61
N ALA A 167 -3.67 -0.99 -4.47
CA ALA A 167 -4.30 0.14 -5.14
C ALA A 167 -5.40 -0.34 -6.11
N HIS A 168 -5.15 -1.42 -6.87
CA HIS A 168 -6.18 -2.07 -7.68
C HIS A 168 -7.34 -2.60 -6.83
N ALA A 169 -7.05 -3.28 -5.71
CA ALA A 169 -8.10 -3.77 -4.80
C ALA A 169 -9.03 -2.65 -4.31
N ILE A 170 -8.47 -1.48 -3.95
CA ILE A 170 -9.23 -0.31 -3.52
C ILE A 170 -10.05 0.26 -4.68
N GLY A 171 -9.44 0.46 -5.84
CA GLY A 171 -10.12 0.99 -7.02
C GLY A 171 -11.26 0.08 -7.51
N ASP A 172 -11.01 -1.22 -7.63
CA ASP A 172 -12.01 -2.21 -8.03
C ASP A 172 -13.16 -2.30 -7.00
N SER A 173 -12.85 -2.18 -5.72
CA SER A 173 -13.87 -2.11 -4.65
C SER A 173 -14.77 -0.88 -4.81
N ALA A 174 -14.20 0.27 -5.14
CA ALA A 174 -15.00 1.47 -5.42
C ALA A 174 -15.92 1.27 -6.63
N GLU A 175 -15.44 0.61 -7.69
CA GLU A 175 -16.30 0.29 -8.85
C GLU A 175 -17.42 -0.70 -8.51
N LEU A 176 -17.17 -1.67 -7.60
CA LEU A 176 -18.24 -2.55 -7.07
C LEU A 176 -19.33 -1.76 -6.35
N ILE A 177 -18.96 -0.78 -5.52
CA ILE A 177 -19.92 0.11 -4.86
C ILE A 177 -20.64 0.97 -5.89
N ARG A 178 -19.92 1.59 -6.84
CA ARG A 178 -20.47 2.48 -7.88
C ARG A 178 -21.53 1.80 -8.74
N ARG A 179 -21.31 0.52 -9.11
CA ARG A 179 -22.28 -0.28 -9.87
C ARG A 179 -23.37 -0.93 -9.03
N GLY A 180 -23.39 -0.69 -7.71
CA GLY A 180 -24.44 -1.19 -6.81
C GLY A 180 -24.27 -2.66 -6.39
N ALA A 181 -23.11 -3.30 -6.61
CA ALA A 181 -22.85 -4.67 -6.20
C ALA A 181 -22.59 -4.80 -4.70
N ALA A 182 -22.13 -3.75 -4.03
CA ALA A 182 -21.92 -3.65 -2.60
C ALA A 182 -22.34 -2.26 -2.08
N ASP A 183 -22.55 -2.15 -0.77
CA ASP A 183 -22.70 -0.86 -0.09
C ASP A 183 -21.47 -0.54 0.78
N VAL A 184 -20.75 -1.58 1.19
CA VAL A 184 -19.51 -1.50 1.98
C VAL A 184 -18.46 -2.43 1.37
N MET A 185 -17.21 -1.98 1.32
CA MET A 185 -16.05 -2.81 0.99
C MET A 185 -14.93 -2.60 2.00
N ILE A 186 -14.40 -3.70 2.54
CA ILE A 186 -13.13 -3.75 3.27
C ILE A 186 -12.06 -3.96 2.21
N ALA A 187 -11.27 -2.93 1.91
CA ALA A 187 -10.41 -2.90 0.73
C ALA A 187 -8.98 -2.45 1.05
N GLY A 188 -8.00 -3.14 0.50
CA GLY A 188 -6.59 -2.80 0.70
C GLY A 188 -5.66 -3.94 0.38
N GLY A 189 -4.57 -4.08 1.14
CA GLY A 189 -3.64 -5.18 0.96
C GLY A 189 -2.72 -5.39 2.14
N SER A 190 -2.06 -6.54 2.13
CA SER A 190 -1.10 -6.95 3.15
C SER A 190 0.05 -7.74 2.52
N GLU A 191 1.24 -7.62 3.10
CA GLU A 191 2.44 -8.32 2.63
C GLU A 191 3.37 -8.66 3.78
N SER A 192 4.01 -9.84 3.73
CA SER A 192 5.07 -10.24 4.65
C SER A 192 6.08 -11.13 3.93
N ALA A 193 6.93 -10.51 3.10
CA ALA A 193 7.89 -11.21 2.22
C ALA A 193 9.35 -11.04 2.65
N ILE A 194 9.62 -10.55 3.88
CA ILE A 194 10.98 -10.42 4.42
C ILE A 194 11.43 -11.80 4.91
N THR A 195 11.88 -12.62 3.96
CA THR A 195 12.35 -13.99 4.13
C THR A 195 13.65 -14.19 3.37
N PRO A 196 14.43 -15.27 3.63
CA PRO A 196 15.63 -15.56 2.87
C PRO A 196 15.43 -15.58 1.35
N MET A 197 14.38 -16.24 0.84
CA MET A 197 14.10 -16.26 -0.59
C MET A 197 13.54 -14.93 -1.11
N GLY A 198 12.73 -14.22 -0.32
CA GLY A 198 12.21 -12.91 -0.68
C GLY A 198 13.33 -11.89 -0.87
N VAL A 199 14.15 -11.73 0.16
CA VAL A 199 15.32 -10.84 0.10
C VAL A 199 16.33 -11.32 -0.95
N GLY A 200 16.62 -12.61 -0.99
CA GLY A 200 17.54 -13.21 -1.96
C GLY A 200 17.10 -13.01 -3.41
N GLY A 201 15.80 -13.18 -3.68
CA GLY A 201 15.24 -13.01 -5.02
C GLY A 201 15.37 -11.58 -5.53
N PHE A 202 14.98 -10.58 -4.74
CA PHE A 202 15.13 -9.17 -5.11
C PHE A 202 16.60 -8.72 -5.14
N ALA A 203 17.45 -9.25 -4.25
CA ALA A 203 18.88 -9.00 -4.26
C ALA A 203 19.56 -9.55 -5.53
N ALA A 204 19.18 -10.75 -5.98
CA ALA A 204 19.68 -11.35 -7.23
C ALA A 204 19.34 -10.49 -8.46
N MET A 205 18.21 -9.77 -8.45
CA MET A 205 17.82 -8.80 -9.47
C MET A 205 18.56 -7.46 -9.33
N ARG A 206 19.37 -7.27 -8.29
CA ARG A 206 20.00 -5.99 -7.95
C ARG A 206 19.01 -4.84 -7.78
N ALA A 207 17.82 -5.15 -7.27
CA ALA A 207 16.75 -4.18 -7.08
C ALA A 207 16.78 -3.53 -5.69
N LEU A 208 17.49 -4.13 -4.72
CA LEU A 208 17.56 -3.67 -3.34
C LEU A 208 18.73 -2.73 -3.10
N SER A 209 18.52 -1.77 -2.20
CA SER A 209 19.60 -0.96 -1.64
C SER A 209 20.57 -1.84 -0.85
N THR A 210 21.86 -1.56 -0.99
CA THR A 210 22.96 -2.22 -0.28
C THR A 210 23.60 -1.33 0.77
N ARG A 211 22.97 -0.21 1.14
CA ARG A 211 23.45 0.72 2.17
C ARG A 211 23.25 0.16 3.58
N ASN A 212 23.86 -0.99 3.85
CA ASN A 212 23.68 -1.78 5.07
C ASN A 212 24.18 -1.10 6.34
N GLU A 213 25.19 -0.22 6.22
CA GLU A 213 25.83 0.42 7.37
C GLU A 213 25.04 1.63 7.89
N GLU A 214 24.10 2.15 7.08
CA GLU A 214 23.23 3.25 7.44
C GLU A 214 21.77 2.91 7.06
N PRO A 215 21.13 1.92 7.74
CA PRO A 215 19.81 1.41 7.35
C PRO A 215 18.75 2.50 7.22
N GLU A 216 18.69 3.43 8.17
CA GLU A 216 17.69 4.49 8.21
C GLU A 216 17.84 5.48 7.04
N LYS A 217 19.01 5.53 6.39
CA LYS A 217 19.29 6.40 5.25
C LYS A 217 19.25 5.68 3.90
N ALA A 218 18.91 4.40 3.88
CA ALA A 218 18.98 3.57 2.68
C ALA A 218 17.87 3.88 1.68
N SER A 219 16.61 3.99 2.15
CA SER A 219 15.52 4.43 1.29
C SER A 219 15.54 5.95 1.16
N ARG A 220 15.88 6.41 -0.04
CA ARG A 220 16.10 7.84 -0.34
C ARG A 220 15.52 8.26 -1.69
N PRO A 221 14.18 8.23 -1.81
CA PRO A 221 13.51 8.57 -3.06
C PRO A 221 13.93 9.95 -3.59
N PHE A 222 14.12 10.03 -4.91
CA PHE A 222 14.50 11.25 -5.65
C PHE A 222 15.91 11.80 -5.35
N ASP A 223 16.64 11.16 -4.43
CA ASP A 223 18.03 11.52 -4.13
C ASP A 223 18.98 10.94 -5.18
N ARG A 224 20.05 11.66 -5.50
CA ARG A 224 21.03 11.25 -6.51
C ARG A 224 21.78 9.97 -6.11
N ASP A 225 21.98 9.75 -4.80
CA ASP A 225 22.75 8.64 -4.28
C ASP A 225 21.87 7.41 -3.95
N ARG A 226 20.64 7.35 -4.49
CA ARG A 226 19.74 6.19 -4.35
C ARG A 226 20.29 4.99 -5.13
N ASP A 227 20.24 3.81 -4.55
CA ASP A 227 20.82 2.59 -5.11
C ASP A 227 19.87 1.39 -5.19
N GLY A 228 18.59 1.57 -4.88
CA GLY A 228 17.59 0.52 -4.88
C GLY A 228 16.53 0.74 -3.81
N PHE A 229 15.47 -0.06 -3.84
CA PHE A 229 14.45 0.02 -2.80
C PHE A 229 14.85 -0.79 -1.55
N VAL A 230 14.24 -0.48 -0.43
CA VAL A 230 14.31 -1.29 0.79
C VAL A 230 12.98 -2.04 0.95
N MET A 231 13.01 -3.35 1.14
CA MET A 231 11.79 -4.12 1.40
C MET A 231 11.14 -3.70 2.72
N GLY A 232 9.83 -3.54 2.70
CA GLY A 232 9.00 -3.38 3.90
C GLY A 232 7.90 -4.43 3.94
N GLU A 233 7.22 -4.54 5.08
CA GLU A 233 6.06 -5.41 5.28
C GLU A 233 4.97 -4.69 6.05
N GLY A 234 3.75 -5.25 6.05
CA GLY A 234 2.61 -4.68 6.78
C GLY A 234 1.30 -4.78 6.02
N ALA A 235 0.39 -3.88 6.33
CA ALA A 235 -0.93 -3.80 5.70
C ALA A 235 -1.48 -2.37 5.70
N GLY A 236 -2.28 -2.06 4.68
CA GLY A 236 -3.11 -0.86 4.62
C GLY A 236 -4.51 -1.22 4.15
N VAL A 237 -5.52 -0.93 4.95
CA VAL A 237 -6.92 -1.28 4.71
C VAL A 237 -7.81 -0.05 4.91
N LEU A 238 -8.73 0.17 3.98
CA LEU A 238 -9.76 1.20 4.03
C LEU A 238 -11.15 0.56 4.14
N ILE A 239 -12.04 1.22 4.86
CA ILE A 239 -13.48 0.97 4.75
C ILE A 239 -14.05 1.96 3.74
N LEU A 240 -14.51 1.40 2.62
CA LEU A 240 -15.20 2.14 1.57
C LEU A 240 -16.71 1.94 1.73
N GLU A 241 -17.45 3.05 1.71
CA GLU A 241 -18.92 3.01 1.80
C GLU A 241 -19.57 3.82 0.68
N GLU A 242 -20.74 3.41 0.30
CA GLU A 242 -21.63 4.26 -0.49
C GLU A 242 -22.06 5.47 0.34
N LEU A 243 -21.99 6.67 -0.24
CA LEU A 243 -22.15 7.94 0.48
C LEU A 243 -23.46 8.03 1.26
N GLU A 244 -24.60 7.70 0.64
CA GLU A 244 -25.91 7.80 1.30
C GLU A 244 -26.07 6.73 2.39
N PHE A 245 -25.44 5.56 2.23
CA PHE A 245 -25.36 4.56 3.29
C PHE A 245 -24.56 5.10 4.48
N ALA A 246 -23.36 5.66 4.24
CA ALA A 246 -22.52 6.24 5.27
C ALA A 246 -23.23 7.38 6.03
N ARG A 247 -23.91 8.28 5.29
CA ARG A 247 -24.72 9.38 5.87
C ARG A 247 -25.85 8.88 6.75
N ARG A 248 -26.63 7.90 6.27
CA ARG A 248 -27.76 7.35 7.04
C ARG A 248 -27.35 6.75 8.37
N ARG A 249 -26.16 6.16 8.46
CA ARG A 249 -25.65 5.60 9.71
C ARG A 249 -24.86 6.61 10.57
N GLY A 250 -24.69 7.85 10.10
CA GLY A 250 -23.93 8.89 10.82
C GLY A 250 -22.42 8.63 10.87
N ALA A 251 -21.86 8.08 9.79
CA ALA A 251 -20.42 7.80 9.69
C ALA A 251 -19.61 9.10 9.65
N SER A 252 -18.44 9.11 10.31
CA SER A 252 -17.40 10.10 10.05
C SER A 252 -16.78 9.79 8.68
N ILE A 253 -16.75 10.78 7.78
CA ILE A 253 -16.20 10.63 6.44
C ILE A 253 -14.85 11.34 6.40
N TYR A 254 -13.79 10.60 6.08
CA TYR A 254 -12.42 11.11 5.96
C TYR A 254 -12.17 11.79 4.62
N ALA A 255 -12.56 11.12 3.53
CA ALA A 255 -12.38 11.59 2.16
C ALA A 255 -13.35 10.88 1.22
N GLU A 256 -13.49 11.37 0.00
CA GLU A 256 -14.18 10.69 -1.11
C GLU A 256 -13.15 10.12 -2.09
N LEU A 257 -13.30 8.86 -2.48
CA LEU A 257 -12.54 8.25 -3.58
C LEU A 257 -13.23 8.60 -4.90
N VAL A 258 -12.78 9.65 -5.54
CA VAL A 258 -13.43 10.22 -6.73
C VAL A 258 -12.92 9.65 -8.04
N GLY A 259 -11.63 9.25 -8.11
CA GLY A 259 -11.00 8.75 -9.33
C GLY A 259 -10.19 7.47 -9.13
N TYR A 260 -10.18 6.64 -10.16
CA TYR A 260 -9.36 5.45 -10.28
C TYR A 260 -8.89 5.30 -11.72
N GLY A 261 -7.57 5.20 -11.89
CA GLY A 261 -6.92 4.94 -13.17
C GLY A 261 -6.21 3.60 -13.18
N MET A 262 -6.20 2.96 -14.34
CA MET A 262 -5.40 1.76 -14.62
C MET A 262 -4.69 1.91 -15.96
N SER A 263 -3.46 1.37 -16.04
CA SER A 263 -2.74 1.26 -17.31
C SER A 263 -1.78 0.08 -17.30
N ALA A 264 -1.26 -0.27 -18.46
CA ALA A 264 -0.16 -1.21 -18.59
C ALA A 264 0.96 -0.59 -19.44
N ASP A 265 2.23 -0.81 -19.07
CA ASP A 265 3.39 -0.31 -19.84
C ASP A 265 3.59 -1.08 -21.12
N ALA A 266 3.30 -2.38 -21.13
CA ALA A 266 3.53 -3.31 -22.26
C ALA A 266 4.95 -3.19 -22.82
N PHE A 267 5.96 -3.05 -21.94
CA PHE A 267 7.35 -2.77 -22.31
C PHE A 267 8.32 -3.84 -21.81
N HIS A 268 8.47 -4.00 -20.49
CA HIS A 268 9.42 -4.92 -19.88
C HIS A 268 8.87 -5.51 -18.59
N ILE A 269 9.38 -6.69 -18.17
CA ILE A 269 8.86 -7.40 -16.97
C ILE A 269 9.11 -6.66 -15.66
N THR A 270 10.14 -5.81 -15.56
CA THR A 270 10.51 -5.13 -14.32
C THR A 270 10.87 -3.65 -14.49
N ALA A 271 11.13 -3.19 -15.72
CA ALA A 271 11.46 -1.80 -15.98
C ALA A 271 10.24 -1.05 -16.53
N PRO A 272 9.96 0.19 -16.08
CA PRO A 272 8.97 1.04 -16.69
C PRO A 272 9.42 1.49 -18.10
N SER A 273 8.48 1.96 -18.93
CA SER A 273 8.81 2.51 -20.25
C SER A 273 9.69 3.75 -20.11
N GLU A 274 10.70 3.89 -20.98
CA GLU A 274 11.71 4.97 -20.88
C GLU A 274 11.13 6.38 -21.01
N ASP A 275 9.97 6.52 -21.60
CA ASP A 275 9.23 7.79 -21.74
C ASP A 275 8.21 8.04 -20.63
N GLY A 276 8.02 7.09 -19.70
CA GLY A 276 7.05 7.18 -18.60
C GLY A 276 5.59 7.11 -19.07
N ASP A 277 5.29 6.65 -20.28
CA ASP A 277 3.95 6.68 -20.89
C ASP A 277 2.89 5.97 -20.02
N GLY A 278 3.18 4.79 -19.46
CA GLY A 278 2.26 4.06 -18.61
C GLY A 278 1.85 4.87 -17.38
N ALA A 279 2.82 5.53 -16.73
CA ALA A 279 2.56 6.40 -15.58
C ALA A 279 1.75 7.66 -15.97
N VAL A 280 2.01 8.26 -17.14
CA VAL A 280 1.20 9.38 -17.67
C VAL A 280 -0.24 8.94 -17.90
N ARG A 281 -0.43 7.80 -18.58
CA ARG A 281 -1.77 7.29 -18.91
C ARG A 281 -2.58 6.96 -17.67
N VAL A 282 -1.97 6.37 -16.65
CA VAL A 282 -2.70 6.00 -15.43
C VAL A 282 -3.13 7.22 -14.63
N MET A 283 -2.27 8.25 -14.49
CA MET A 283 -2.63 9.51 -13.84
C MET A 283 -3.75 10.22 -14.61
N ASN A 284 -3.62 10.36 -15.93
CA ASN A 284 -4.67 10.94 -16.77
C ASN A 284 -6.00 10.16 -16.69
N ALA A 285 -5.96 8.83 -16.62
CA ALA A 285 -7.15 8.02 -16.48
C ALA A 285 -7.86 8.27 -15.12
N ALA A 286 -7.09 8.43 -14.03
CA ALA A 286 -7.65 8.75 -12.71
C ALA A 286 -8.29 10.15 -12.70
N LEU A 287 -7.61 11.16 -13.28
CA LEU A 287 -8.12 12.53 -13.42
C LEU A 287 -9.41 12.57 -14.25
N ALA A 288 -9.41 11.91 -15.41
CA ALA A 288 -10.58 11.84 -16.27
C ALA A 288 -11.76 11.09 -15.61
N ASN A 289 -11.48 10.00 -14.88
CA ASN A 289 -12.51 9.24 -14.14
C ASN A 289 -13.16 10.09 -13.04
N ALA A 290 -12.39 11.00 -12.43
CA ALA A 290 -12.84 11.92 -11.39
C ALA A 290 -13.51 13.20 -11.95
N GLY A 291 -13.25 13.56 -13.20
CA GLY A 291 -13.61 14.87 -13.75
C GLY A 291 -12.85 16.02 -13.05
N VAL A 292 -11.57 15.80 -12.74
CA VAL A 292 -10.70 16.74 -12.02
C VAL A 292 -9.55 17.13 -12.95
N GLU A 293 -9.22 18.42 -12.97
CA GLU A 293 -8.08 18.91 -13.73
C GLU A 293 -6.76 18.75 -12.97
N PRO A 294 -5.62 18.59 -13.66
CA PRO A 294 -4.32 18.53 -13.01
C PRO A 294 -4.05 19.69 -12.04
N ALA A 295 -4.56 20.89 -12.34
CA ALA A 295 -4.38 22.08 -11.52
C ALA A 295 -5.10 22.02 -10.15
N ASP A 296 -6.07 21.11 -9.98
CA ASP A 296 -6.81 20.94 -8.73
C ASP A 296 -6.07 20.03 -7.72
N ILE A 297 -4.99 19.36 -8.13
CA ILE A 297 -4.24 18.43 -7.28
C ILE A 297 -3.27 19.20 -6.39
N ASP A 298 -3.47 19.08 -5.09
CA ASP A 298 -2.61 19.69 -4.06
C ASP A 298 -1.42 18.82 -3.66
N TYR A 299 -1.58 17.49 -3.73
CA TYR A 299 -0.62 16.52 -3.23
C TYR A 299 -0.59 15.24 -4.08
N ILE A 300 0.61 14.72 -4.29
CA ILE A 300 0.86 13.39 -4.87
C ILE A 300 1.64 12.55 -3.86
N ASN A 301 1.05 11.45 -3.39
CA ASN A 301 1.79 10.39 -2.74
C ASN A 301 2.39 9.53 -3.84
N ALA A 302 3.68 9.71 -4.07
CA ALA A 302 4.38 9.11 -5.20
C ALA A 302 4.66 7.63 -4.98
N HIS A 303 4.77 6.89 -6.07
CA HIS A 303 5.33 5.54 -6.00
C HIS A 303 6.75 5.56 -5.44
N GLY A 304 7.63 6.42 -5.92
CA GLY A 304 8.88 6.85 -5.30
C GLY A 304 9.65 5.75 -4.57
N THR A 305 10.15 4.75 -5.28
CA THR A 305 10.72 3.54 -4.68
C THR A 305 12.18 3.67 -4.24
N SER A 306 12.83 4.81 -4.47
CA SER A 306 14.28 4.95 -4.26
C SER A 306 15.12 4.13 -5.24
N THR A 307 14.57 3.84 -6.42
CA THR A 307 15.33 3.18 -7.48
C THR A 307 15.79 4.20 -8.54
N PRO A 308 16.95 3.98 -9.17
CA PRO A 308 17.48 4.92 -10.16
C PRO A 308 16.49 5.21 -11.30
N TYR A 309 15.77 4.20 -11.77
CA TYR A 309 14.87 4.32 -12.92
C TYR A 309 13.49 4.87 -12.56
N ASN A 310 12.83 4.29 -11.54
CA ASN A 310 11.46 4.67 -11.21
C ASN A 310 11.32 6.16 -10.88
N ASP A 311 12.15 6.66 -9.99
CA ASP A 311 11.99 8.02 -9.44
C ASP A 311 12.17 9.10 -10.51
N LYS A 312 13.12 8.88 -11.43
CA LYS A 312 13.32 9.74 -12.60
C LYS A 312 12.13 9.69 -13.56
N LEU A 313 11.64 8.48 -13.88
CA LEU A 313 10.54 8.30 -14.84
C LEU A 313 9.21 8.77 -14.26
N GLU A 314 8.96 8.60 -12.96
CA GLU A 314 7.80 9.16 -12.29
C GLU A 314 7.85 10.69 -12.30
N THR A 315 9.01 11.31 -12.06
CA THR A 315 9.21 12.76 -12.20
C THR A 315 8.86 13.24 -13.61
N LEU A 316 9.37 12.56 -14.64
CA LEU A 316 9.06 12.86 -16.04
C LEU A 316 7.56 12.73 -16.33
N ALA A 317 6.92 11.67 -15.83
CA ALA A 317 5.50 11.44 -16.02
C ALA A 317 4.65 12.50 -15.34
N ILE A 318 5.00 12.91 -14.11
CA ILE A 318 4.32 14.01 -13.41
C ILE A 318 4.45 15.30 -14.21
N LYS A 319 5.63 15.66 -14.70
CA LYS A 319 5.81 16.84 -15.55
C LYS A 319 4.95 16.81 -16.82
N LYS A 320 4.88 15.66 -17.48
CA LYS A 320 4.04 15.49 -18.69
C LYS A 320 2.55 15.61 -18.39
N CYS A 321 2.08 15.03 -17.27
CA CYS A 321 0.67 15.02 -16.90
C CYS A 321 0.20 16.38 -16.37
N PHE A 322 1.04 17.05 -15.57
CA PHE A 322 0.67 18.26 -14.83
C PHE A 322 1.13 19.56 -15.50
N GLY A 323 1.99 19.50 -16.53
CA GLY A 323 2.49 20.69 -17.23
C GLY A 323 3.05 21.74 -16.28
N ASP A 324 2.64 22.98 -16.42
CA ASP A 324 3.09 24.11 -15.57
C ASP A 324 2.71 23.95 -14.09
N HIS A 325 1.73 23.08 -13.75
CA HIS A 325 1.34 22.82 -12.38
C HIS A 325 2.32 21.86 -11.66
N ALA A 326 3.11 21.07 -12.39
CA ALA A 326 4.05 20.11 -11.81
C ALA A 326 5.02 20.74 -10.79
N GLY A 327 5.46 21.98 -11.03
CA GLY A 327 6.31 22.72 -10.09
C GLY A 327 5.59 23.30 -8.86
N ARG A 328 4.27 23.16 -8.76
CA ARG A 328 3.45 23.70 -7.67
C ARG A 328 2.77 22.64 -6.81
N VAL A 329 2.63 21.43 -7.33
CA VAL A 329 2.07 20.29 -6.59
C VAL A 329 3.10 19.78 -5.59
N ALA A 330 2.67 19.55 -4.34
CA ALA A 330 3.53 18.92 -3.35
C ALA A 330 3.58 17.41 -3.61
N ILE A 331 4.77 16.82 -3.56
CA ILE A 331 4.97 15.39 -3.79
C ILE A 331 5.71 14.83 -2.58
N SER A 332 5.38 13.62 -2.11
CA SER A 332 6.27 12.93 -1.18
C SER A 332 6.23 11.41 -1.41
N SER A 333 7.34 10.75 -1.07
CA SER A 333 7.39 9.30 -0.97
C SER A 333 7.58 8.87 0.47
N THR A 334 6.54 8.30 1.05
CA THR A 334 6.57 7.74 2.40
C THR A 334 7.35 6.43 2.49
N LYS A 335 7.72 5.84 1.34
CA LYS A 335 8.67 4.72 1.29
C LYS A 335 10.07 5.08 1.80
N SER A 336 10.42 6.36 1.87
CA SER A 336 11.62 6.82 2.57
C SER A 336 11.66 6.40 4.04
N MET A 337 10.48 6.23 4.67
CA MET A 337 10.30 5.89 6.09
C MET A 337 9.89 4.42 6.30
N THR A 338 8.99 3.92 5.47
CA THR A 338 8.40 2.58 5.63
C THR A 338 9.14 1.48 4.85
N GLY A 339 10.00 1.84 3.90
CA GLY A 339 10.39 0.93 2.85
C GLY A 339 9.22 0.64 1.89
N HIS A 340 9.43 -0.26 0.98
CA HIS A 340 8.44 -0.66 -0.03
C HIS A 340 7.70 -1.92 0.42
N LEU A 341 6.41 -1.80 0.76
CA LEU A 341 5.58 -2.91 1.24
C LEU A 341 5.05 -3.80 0.09
N LEU A 342 5.64 -3.73 -1.09
CA LEU A 342 5.26 -4.52 -2.26
C LEU A 342 3.74 -4.46 -2.53
N GLY A 343 3.04 -5.59 -2.48
CA GLY A 343 1.60 -5.63 -2.75
C GLY A 343 0.73 -4.87 -1.75
N ALA A 344 1.22 -4.61 -0.54
CA ALA A 344 0.52 -3.81 0.46
C ALA A 344 0.76 -2.29 0.33
N ALA A 345 1.75 -1.87 -0.48
CA ALA A 345 2.20 -0.47 -0.55
C ALA A 345 1.06 0.49 -0.90
N GLY A 346 0.31 0.22 -1.97
CA GLY A 346 -0.79 1.09 -2.41
C GLY A 346 -1.90 1.26 -1.37
N GLY A 347 -2.17 0.22 -0.55
CA GLY A 347 -3.15 0.30 0.55
C GLY A 347 -2.68 1.18 1.69
N LEU A 348 -1.40 1.03 2.10
CA LEU A 348 -0.77 1.90 3.11
C LEU A 348 -0.76 3.36 2.62
N GLU A 349 -0.33 3.59 1.40
CA GLU A 349 -0.21 4.93 0.81
C GLU A 349 -1.57 5.59 0.56
N ALA A 350 -2.59 4.83 0.18
CA ALA A 350 -3.97 5.32 0.11
C ALA A 350 -4.46 5.81 1.48
N GLY A 351 -4.22 5.02 2.54
CA GLY A 351 -4.54 5.42 3.91
C GLY A 351 -3.80 6.68 4.33
N ILE A 352 -2.50 6.79 4.05
CA ILE A 352 -1.69 7.98 4.32
C ILE A 352 -2.22 9.20 3.54
N THR A 353 -2.61 9.01 2.28
CA THR A 353 -3.18 10.08 1.44
C THR A 353 -4.50 10.60 2.01
N VAL A 354 -5.37 9.71 2.47
CA VAL A 354 -6.62 10.07 3.15
C VAL A 354 -6.34 10.85 4.45
N LEU A 355 -5.37 10.41 5.25
CA LEU A 355 -4.97 11.11 6.47
C LEU A 355 -4.35 12.48 6.18
N ALA A 356 -3.60 12.61 5.08
CA ALA A 356 -3.05 13.91 4.65
C ALA A 356 -4.17 14.92 4.31
N ILE A 357 -5.22 14.47 3.64
CA ILE A 357 -6.42 15.29 3.39
C ILE A 357 -7.11 15.67 4.70
N THR A 358 -7.32 14.70 5.58
CA THR A 358 -8.05 14.88 6.85
C THR A 358 -7.36 15.87 7.79
N HIS A 359 -6.03 15.75 7.91
CA HIS A 359 -5.26 16.56 8.85
C HIS A 359 -4.66 17.83 8.25
N GLY A 360 -4.68 18.00 6.93
CA GLY A 360 -4.00 19.12 6.26
C GLY A 360 -2.48 19.08 6.46
N VAL A 361 -1.91 17.87 6.47
CA VAL A 361 -0.48 17.64 6.70
C VAL A 361 0.07 16.66 5.67
N ILE A 362 1.11 17.05 4.97
CA ILE A 362 1.81 16.19 4.00
C ILE A 362 3.06 15.61 4.70
N PRO A 363 3.17 14.26 4.82
CA PRO A 363 4.37 13.61 5.35
C PRO A 363 5.59 13.88 4.47
N PRO A 364 6.81 13.92 5.03
CA PRO A 364 8.00 14.23 4.27
C PRO A 364 8.50 13.05 3.43
N THR A 365 9.35 13.37 2.45
CA THR A 365 10.37 12.47 1.92
C THR A 365 11.64 12.68 2.75
N ILE A 366 11.99 11.74 3.62
CA ILE A 366 13.26 11.82 4.36
C ILE A 366 14.43 11.35 3.47
N ASN A 367 15.66 11.65 3.89
CA ASN A 367 16.90 11.25 3.20
C ASN A 367 17.13 11.89 1.81
N LEU A 368 16.39 12.92 1.46
CA LEU A 368 16.61 13.69 0.22
C LEU A 368 17.67 14.77 0.49
N ASP A 369 18.91 14.33 0.66
CA ASP A 369 20.04 15.21 1.02
C ASP A 369 20.72 15.82 -0.20
N ASN A 370 20.81 15.03 -1.29
CA ASN A 370 21.41 15.39 -2.56
C ASN A 370 20.37 15.21 -3.69
N PRO A 371 19.49 16.20 -3.95
CA PRO A 371 18.49 16.06 -5.00
C PRO A 371 19.08 15.66 -6.35
N ASP A 372 18.48 14.66 -7.02
CA ASP A 372 18.89 14.30 -8.36
C ASP A 372 18.48 15.42 -9.33
N PRO A 373 19.38 15.94 -10.19
CA PRO A 373 19.03 16.97 -11.18
C PRO A 373 17.88 16.60 -12.13
N GLU A 374 17.63 15.30 -12.34
CA GLU A 374 16.49 14.82 -13.13
C GLU A 374 15.21 14.68 -12.32
N CYS A 375 15.29 14.82 -10.98
CA CYS A 375 14.19 14.84 -10.04
C CYS A 375 14.09 16.25 -9.40
N ASP A 376 13.58 17.22 -10.14
CA ASP A 376 13.63 18.66 -9.84
C ASP A 376 12.27 19.25 -9.43
N LEU A 377 11.36 18.42 -8.89
CA LEU A 377 10.05 18.86 -8.37
C LEU A 377 10.09 19.07 -6.85
N ASP A 378 8.96 19.47 -6.25
CA ASP A 378 8.85 19.69 -4.80
C ASP A 378 8.47 18.39 -4.07
N TYR A 379 9.46 17.69 -3.55
CA TYR A 379 9.28 16.38 -2.89
C TYR A 379 9.08 16.46 -1.37
N VAL A 380 8.77 17.62 -0.81
CA VAL A 380 8.57 17.85 0.63
C VAL A 380 9.72 17.24 1.46
N PRO A 381 10.97 17.73 1.31
CA PRO A 381 12.13 17.09 1.91
C PRO A 381 12.15 17.23 3.43
N HIS A 382 12.62 16.18 4.14
CA HIS A 382 12.99 16.09 5.54
C HIS A 382 11.90 16.36 6.57
N ARG A 383 11.00 17.31 6.37
CA ARG A 383 9.99 17.71 7.35
C ARG A 383 8.60 17.74 6.75
N LYS A 384 7.61 17.28 7.53
CA LYS A 384 6.20 17.43 7.15
C LYS A 384 5.86 18.87 6.77
N ARG A 385 4.90 19.01 5.87
CA ARG A 385 4.36 20.31 5.47
C ARG A 385 2.92 20.44 5.93
N GLU A 386 2.62 21.47 6.70
CA GLU A 386 1.26 21.84 7.03
C GLU A 386 0.69 22.68 5.87
N LYS A 387 -0.28 22.11 5.19
CA LYS A 387 -0.96 22.70 4.03
C LYS A 387 -2.34 22.06 3.90
N PRO A 388 -3.42 22.84 3.74
CA PRO A 388 -4.70 22.26 3.35
C PRO A 388 -4.57 21.43 2.08
N VAL A 389 -5.07 20.20 2.12
CA VAL A 389 -5.10 19.27 0.99
C VAL A 389 -6.56 19.02 0.65
N THR A 390 -7.00 19.49 -0.50
CA THR A 390 -8.37 19.28 -0.98
C THR A 390 -8.47 18.09 -1.90
N CYS A 391 -7.48 17.90 -2.75
CA CYS A 391 -7.43 16.83 -3.73
C CYS A 391 -6.02 16.22 -3.78
N ALA A 392 -5.95 14.88 -3.70
CA ALA A 392 -4.68 14.18 -3.68
C ALA A 392 -4.70 12.90 -4.51
N LEU A 393 -3.57 12.63 -5.17
CA LEU A 393 -3.33 11.45 -6.00
C LEU A 393 -2.36 10.50 -5.28
N SER A 394 -2.62 9.20 -5.34
CA SER A 394 -1.70 8.15 -4.89
C SER A 394 -1.34 7.25 -6.06
N ASN A 395 -0.04 7.16 -6.38
CA ASN A 395 0.49 6.40 -7.50
C ASN A 395 1.06 5.06 -7.06
N SER A 396 0.80 4.01 -7.84
CA SER A 396 1.40 2.68 -7.67
C SER A 396 1.78 2.11 -9.03
N PHE A 397 3.08 1.79 -9.21
CA PHE A 397 3.61 1.21 -10.43
C PHE A 397 4.21 -0.17 -10.13
N GLY A 398 3.71 -1.23 -10.77
CA GLY A 398 4.06 -2.60 -10.45
C GLY A 398 4.92 -3.27 -11.52
N PHE A 399 5.76 -4.20 -11.09
CA PHE A 399 6.41 -5.14 -12.02
C PHE A 399 5.38 -5.82 -12.92
N GLY A 400 5.75 -6.08 -14.17
CA GLY A 400 4.80 -6.47 -15.22
C GLY A 400 4.15 -5.27 -15.91
N GLY A 401 4.52 -4.05 -15.52
CA GLY A 401 3.98 -2.79 -16.06
C GLY A 401 2.52 -2.55 -15.66
N THR A 402 2.08 -3.05 -14.53
CA THR A 402 0.72 -2.85 -14.01
C THR A 402 0.68 -1.58 -13.15
N ASN A 403 -0.05 -0.56 -13.60
CA ASN A 403 -0.10 0.73 -12.94
C ASN A 403 -1.50 1.03 -12.41
N ALA A 404 -1.57 1.64 -11.23
CA ALA A 404 -2.79 2.14 -10.61
C ALA A 404 -2.57 3.55 -10.06
N ALA A 405 -3.61 4.40 -10.17
CA ALA A 405 -3.66 5.70 -9.53
C ALA A 405 -5.02 5.89 -8.87
N LEU A 406 -5.02 6.29 -7.59
CA LEU A 406 -6.20 6.56 -6.80
C LEU A 406 -6.28 8.06 -6.52
N LEU A 407 -7.44 8.69 -6.75
CA LEU A 407 -7.66 10.09 -6.52
C LEU A 407 -8.70 10.29 -5.43
N PHE A 408 -8.25 10.93 -4.35
CA PHE A 408 -9.07 11.25 -3.20
C PHE A 408 -9.34 12.75 -3.13
N LYS A 409 -10.53 13.10 -2.67
CA LYS A 409 -10.94 14.49 -2.47
C LYS A 409 -11.50 14.66 -1.06
N ARG A 410 -11.25 15.84 -0.45
CA ARG A 410 -11.89 16.19 0.80
C ARG A 410 -13.40 16.12 0.62
N TYR A 411 -14.05 15.50 1.59
CA TYR A 411 -15.50 15.47 1.64
C TYR A 411 -16.02 16.79 2.21
N ASP A 412 -16.82 17.49 1.44
CA ASP A 412 -17.57 18.66 1.87
C ASP A 412 -19.06 18.25 1.93
N GLU A 413 -19.73 18.53 3.06
CA GLU A 413 -21.14 18.15 3.34
C GLU A 413 -22.14 18.80 2.35
#